data_fc59b48c1c902c151d386bc8a4d703e0
#
_entry.id   fc59b48c1c902c151d386bc8a4d703e0
#
_cell.length_a   1.000
_cell.length_b   1.000
_cell.length_c   1.000
_cell.angle_alpha   90.00
_cell.angle_beta   90.00
_cell.angle_gamma   90.00
#
_symmetry.space_group_name_H-M   'P 1'
#
loop_
_entity.id
_entity.type
_entity.pdbx_description
1 polymer ?
#
loop_
_entity_poly.entity_id
_entity_poly.type
_entity_poly.pdbx_seq_one_letter_code
_entity_poly.pdbx_strand_id
1 'polypeptide(L)'
;GSMPMMNEPCFISKPEEADKLVWDGNCGINLANYLTDRKEEKIGVLAKGCDSRNIVTHIIENKIKREQLVIIGVPCQGMIDKRNIAMQTEGEILEVTESDDQIQVQSTGGNHSIARADVLQSNCRVCIRRNPVIHDEMVAEPVQEQTDVDQFSDVTAIENMSTDERWQFFEELLAPCIRCY
;
A
#
# COMPACT_ATOMS: atom_id res chain seq x y z
N GLY A 1 -8.04 17.45 -11.84
CA GLY A 1 -8.97 16.65 -11.08
C GLY A 1 -8.46 15.25 -10.97
N SER A 2 -7.99 14.87 -9.80
CA SER A 2 -7.57 13.50 -9.52
C SER A 2 -8.80 12.60 -9.45
N MET A 3 -8.73 11.44 -10.07
CA MET A 3 -9.74 10.40 -9.86
C MET A 3 -9.71 9.96 -8.39
N PRO A 4 -10.87 9.68 -7.77
CA PRO A 4 -10.92 9.17 -6.41
C PRO A 4 -10.01 7.95 -6.22
N MET A 5 -9.32 7.85 -5.08
CA MET A 5 -8.40 6.76 -4.73
C MET A 5 -7.21 6.55 -5.67
N MET A 6 -6.82 7.54 -6.45
CA MET A 6 -5.67 7.50 -7.36
C MET A 6 -4.56 8.38 -6.82
N ASN A 7 -3.71 7.80 -5.97
CA ASN A 7 -2.49 8.45 -5.50
C ASN A 7 -1.30 8.03 -6.35
N GLU A 8 -0.41 8.97 -6.62
CA GLU A 8 0.82 8.75 -7.37
C GLU A 8 2.04 9.23 -6.57
N PRO A 9 3.23 8.71 -6.85
CA PRO A 9 4.45 9.19 -6.23
C PRO A 9 4.65 10.68 -6.51
N CYS A 10 4.83 11.46 -5.46
CA CYS A 10 5.06 12.90 -5.57
C CYS A 10 6.50 13.22 -5.15
N PHE A 11 7.20 13.97 -6.00
CA PHE A 11 8.53 14.49 -5.70
C PHE A 11 8.44 15.99 -5.50
N ILE A 12 8.95 16.48 -4.38
CA ILE A 12 9.03 17.90 -4.08
C ILE A 12 10.50 18.30 -3.88
N SER A 13 10.83 19.52 -4.27
CA SER A 13 12.17 20.09 -4.13
C SER A 13 12.17 21.35 -3.27
N LYS A 14 10.99 21.85 -2.94
CA LYS A 14 10.83 23.11 -2.19
C LYS A 14 9.86 22.91 -1.04
N PRO A 15 10.09 23.56 0.10
CA PRO A 15 9.18 23.46 1.25
C PRO A 15 7.74 23.86 0.93
N GLU A 16 7.55 24.84 0.05
CA GLU A 16 6.21 25.35 -0.35
C GLU A 16 5.38 24.31 -1.11
N GLU A 17 6.01 23.23 -1.56
CA GLU A 17 5.34 22.13 -2.24
C GLU A 17 4.85 21.04 -1.27
N ALA A 18 5.16 21.16 0.03
CA ALA A 18 4.78 20.17 1.04
C ALA A 18 3.25 19.97 1.14
N ASP A 19 2.47 21.03 0.87
CA ASP A 19 1.01 20.96 0.86
C ASP A 19 0.43 20.05 -0.26
N LYS A 20 1.26 19.65 -1.22
CA LYS A 20 0.88 18.68 -2.27
C LYS A 20 0.95 17.23 -1.78
N LEU A 21 1.65 16.98 -0.67
CA LEU A 21 1.83 15.64 -0.14
C LEU A 21 0.56 15.17 0.55
N VAL A 22 0.12 13.98 0.19
CA VAL A 22 -1.04 13.31 0.79
C VAL A 22 -0.59 11.97 1.35
N TRP A 23 -1.10 11.62 2.51
CA TRP A 23 -0.92 10.32 3.11
C TRP A 23 -2.27 9.76 3.56
N ASP A 24 -2.70 8.66 2.90
CA ASP A 24 -3.94 7.97 3.20
C ASP A 24 -3.81 6.47 2.89
N GLY A 25 -4.88 5.69 3.06
CA GLY A 25 -4.92 4.27 2.77
C GLY A 25 -4.71 3.88 1.31
N ASN A 26 -4.71 4.84 0.38
CA ASN A 26 -4.44 4.61 -1.04
C ASN A 26 -2.95 4.76 -1.40
N CYS A 27 -2.08 5.13 -0.44
CA CYS A 27 -0.63 5.26 -0.63
C CYS A 27 0.06 3.88 -0.69
N GLY A 28 -0.48 2.96 -1.48
CA GLY A 28 -0.03 1.57 -1.58
C GLY A 28 1.30 1.36 -2.29
N ILE A 29 1.77 2.34 -3.07
CA ILE A 29 3.01 2.22 -3.82
C ILE A 29 4.21 2.18 -2.86
N ASN A 30 5.17 1.29 -3.14
CA ASN A 30 6.43 1.22 -2.41
C ASN A 30 7.41 2.27 -2.95
N LEU A 31 7.63 3.33 -2.17
CA LEU A 31 8.46 4.46 -2.58
C LEU A 31 9.95 4.10 -2.70
N ALA A 32 10.40 3.02 -2.07
CA ALA A 32 11.79 2.56 -2.22
C ALA A 32 12.16 2.25 -3.67
N ASN A 33 11.18 1.86 -4.51
CA ASN A 33 11.42 1.55 -5.92
C ASN A 33 11.92 2.74 -6.74
N TYR A 34 11.69 3.98 -6.28
CA TYR A 34 12.11 5.20 -6.97
C TYR A 34 13.48 5.72 -6.55
N LEU A 35 14.10 5.10 -5.54
CA LEU A 35 15.39 5.54 -5.01
C LEU A 35 16.56 5.15 -5.91
N THR A 36 16.46 4.01 -6.59
CA THR A 36 17.56 3.45 -7.39
C THR A 36 17.90 4.28 -8.62
N ASP A 37 16.97 5.07 -9.11
CA ASP A 37 17.18 5.96 -10.27
C ASP A 37 17.78 7.31 -9.87
N ARG A 38 17.98 7.55 -8.56
CA ARG A 38 18.43 8.84 -8.00
C ARG A 38 19.68 8.68 -7.11
N LYS A 39 20.61 7.84 -7.53
CA LYS A 39 21.77 7.40 -6.72
C LYS A 39 22.71 8.52 -6.28
N GLU A 40 22.70 9.67 -6.94
CA GLU A 40 23.60 10.79 -6.65
C GLU A 40 22.91 11.91 -5.86
N GLU A 41 21.61 11.75 -5.56
CA GLU A 41 20.83 12.77 -4.86
C GLU A 41 20.74 12.47 -3.36
N LYS A 42 20.60 13.52 -2.54
CA LYS A 42 20.12 13.40 -1.16
C LYS A 42 18.59 13.40 -1.17
N ILE A 43 17.97 12.36 -0.62
CA ILE A 43 16.52 12.12 -0.74
C ILE A 43 15.91 11.92 0.64
N GLY A 44 14.87 12.71 0.94
CA GLY A 44 13.89 12.41 1.99
C GLY A 44 12.86 11.42 1.44
N VAL A 45 12.61 10.33 2.14
CA VAL A 45 11.62 9.32 1.73
C VAL A 45 10.69 8.96 2.88
N LEU A 46 9.37 9.00 2.61
CA LEU A 46 8.37 8.44 3.51
C LEU A 46 8.39 6.91 3.39
N ALA A 47 8.49 6.20 4.50
CA ALA A 47 8.67 4.76 4.50
C ALA A 47 7.74 4.05 5.49
N LYS A 48 6.84 3.21 4.96
CA LYS A 48 6.09 2.20 5.73
C LYS A 48 7.01 1.04 6.15
N GLY A 49 6.51 0.13 6.94
CA GLY A 49 7.24 -1.07 7.32
C GLY A 49 7.79 -1.88 6.13
N CYS A 50 6.99 -2.05 5.08
CA CYS A 50 7.42 -2.73 3.84
C CYS A 50 8.43 -1.89 3.03
N ASP A 51 8.25 -0.57 2.94
CA ASP A 51 9.17 0.32 2.23
C ASP A 51 10.54 0.33 2.90
N SER A 52 10.58 0.46 4.23
CA SER A 52 11.83 0.50 4.99
C SER A 52 12.64 -0.79 4.85
N ARG A 53 12.00 -1.97 4.76
CA ARG A 53 12.67 -3.24 4.48
C ARG A 53 13.22 -3.31 3.06
N ASN A 54 12.49 -2.78 2.09
CA ASN A 54 12.98 -2.70 0.72
C ASN A 54 14.17 -1.72 0.61
N ILE A 55 14.14 -0.60 1.35
CA ILE A 55 15.28 0.32 1.46
C ILE A 55 16.53 -0.41 2.01
N VAL A 56 16.36 -1.20 3.08
CA VAL A 56 17.46 -2.01 3.64
C VAL A 56 18.04 -2.95 2.56
N THR A 57 17.18 -3.61 1.78
CA THR A 57 17.62 -4.48 0.67
C THR A 57 18.44 -3.69 -0.35
N HIS A 58 17.99 -2.51 -0.77
CA HIS A 58 18.72 -1.67 -1.71
C HIS A 58 20.07 -1.20 -1.17
N ILE A 59 20.17 -0.93 0.13
CA ILE A 59 21.45 -0.59 0.79
C ILE A 59 22.40 -1.79 0.78
N ILE A 60 21.91 -2.99 1.19
CA ILE A 60 22.71 -4.22 1.21
C ILE A 60 23.22 -4.60 -0.19
N GLU A 61 22.38 -4.42 -1.19
CA GLU A 61 22.73 -4.67 -2.61
C GLU A 61 23.59 -3.56 -3.25
N ASN A 62 24.01 -2.57 -2.47
CA ASN A 62 24.77 -1.39 -2.93
C ASN A 62 24.11 -0.62 -4.08
N LYS A 63 22.79 -0.65 -4.16
CA LYS A 63 22.01 0.12 -5.13
C LYS A 63 21.87 1.58 -4.72
N ILE A 64 21.91 1.87 -3.42
CA ILE A 64 21.88 3.20 -2.84
C ILE A 64 22.71 3.24 -1.55
N LYS A 65 23.28 4.38 -1.22
CA LYS A 65 24.04 4.57 0.02
C LYS A 65 23.12 5.08 1.12
N ARG A 66 23.30 4.57 2.36
CA ARG A 66 22.48 4.99 3.52
C ARG A 66 22.59 6.50 3.78
N GLU A 67 23.76 7.09 3.58
CA GLU A 67 24.05 8.51 3.83
C GLU A 67 23.33 9.46 2.89
N GLN A 68 22.78 8.95 1.79
CA GLN A 68 21.98 9.71 0.84
C GLN A 68 20.53 9.87 1.30
N LEU A 69 20.09 9.04 2.25
CA LEU A 69 18.71 8.97 2.65
C LEU A 69 18.43 9.67 3.98
N VAL A 70 17.33 10.41 4.02
CA VAL A 70 16.60 10.77 5.24
C VAL A 70 15.30 10.00 5.23
N ILE A 71 15.17 9.00 6.08
CA ILE A 71 14.03 8.09 6.11
C ILE A 71 13.03 8.59 7.15
N ILE A 72 11.88 9.02 6.69
CA ILE A 72 10.76 9.46 7.53
C ILE A 72 9.81 8.28 7.67
N GLY A 73 9.84 7.65 8.83
CA GLY A 73 9.05 6.47 9.13
C GLY A 73 7.57 6.79 9.33
N VAL A 74 6.70 6.00 8.71
CA VAL A 74 5.26 6.12 8.83
C VAL A 74 4.68 4.81 9.34
N PRO A 75 4.05 4.79 10.54
CA PRO A 75 3.30 3.64 11.00
C PRO A 75 2.15 3.33 10.04
N CYS A 76 1.90 2.04 9.76
CA CYS A 76 0.97 1.65 8.72
C CYS A 76 -0.09 0.68 9.23
N GLN A 77 -1.35 1.05 9.12
CA GLN A 77 -2.48 0.18 9.45
C GLN A 77 -2.94 -0.71 8.28
N GLY A 78 -2.17 -0.74 7.20
CA GLY A 78 -2.49 -1.44 5.96
C GLY A 78 -3.01 -0.49 4.88
N MET A 79 -2.86 -0.90 3.62
CA MET A 79 -3.33 -0.13 2.47
C MET A 79 -4.64 -0.69 1.95
N ILE A 80 -5.46 0.17 1.39
CA ILE A 80 -6.80 -0.15 0.88
C ILE A 80 -6.67 -0.75 -0.53
N ASP A 81 -7.48 -1.76 -0.82
CA ASP A 81 -7.70 -2.25 -2.18
C ASP A 81 -8.94 -1.58 -2.77
N LYS A 82 -8.73 -0.66 -3.69
CA LYS A 82 -9.81 0.05 -4.39
C LYS A 82 -10.75 -0.86 -5.17
N ARG A 83 -10.30 -2.07 -5.57
CA ARG A 83 -11.16 -3.06 -6.24
C ARG A 83 -12.21 -3.58 -5.26
N ASN A 84 -11.81 -3.86 -4.02
CA ASN A 84 -12.72 -4.32 -2.98
C ASN A 84 -13.76 -3.25 -2.62
N ILE A 85 -13.38 -1.96 -2.65
CA ILE A 85 -14.33 -0.86 -2.49
C ILE A 85 -15.30 -0.85 -3.67
N ALA A 86 -14.79 -0.91 -4.90
CA ALA A 86 -15.62 -0.86 -6.11
C ALA A 86 -16.61 -2.04 -6.18
N MET A 87 -16.23 -3.24 -5.72
CA MET A 87 -17.12 -4.40 -5.66
C MET A 87 -18.25 -4.26 -4.62
N GLN A 88 -18.07 -3.43 -3.59
CA GLN A 88 -19.05 -3.19 -2.53
C GLN A 88 -19.82 -1.87 -2.71
N THR A 89 -19.57 -1.16 -3.80
CA THR A 89 -20.18 0.15 -4.07
C THR A 89 -21.02 0.08 -5.36
N GLU A 90 -22.25 0.53 -5.30
CA GLU A 90 -23.07 0.70 -6.50
C GLU A 90 -22.80 2.04 -7.17
N GLY A 91 -22.69 2.03 -8.50
CA GLY A 91 -22.47 3.23 -9.30
C GLY A 91 -21.03 3.73 -9.34
N GLU A 92 -20.83 4.93 -9.84
CA GLU A 92 -19.52 5.58 -9.96
C GLU A 92 -19.11 6.19 -8.60
N ILE A 93 -17.88 5.92 -8.18
CA ILE A 93 -17.32 6.46 -6.93
C ILE A 93 -16.94 7.92 -7.17
N LEU A 94 -17.51 8.82 -6.37
CA LEU A 94 -17.29 10.28 -6.43
C LEU A 94 -16.26 10.73 -5.39
N GLU A 95 -16.37 10.21 -4.17
CA GLU A 95 -15.50 10.57 -3.06
C GLU A 95 -15.30 9.37 -2.12
N VAL A 96 -14.12 9.26 -1.53
CA VAL A 96 -13.79 8.29 -0.49
C VAL A 96 -13.07 9.02 0.64
N THR A 97 -13.58 8.86 1.85
CA THR A 97 -12.97 9.39 3.07
C THR A 97 -12.72 8.27 4.06
N GLU A 98 -11.58 8.34 4.76
CA GLU A 98 -11.22 7.38 5.79
C GLU A 98 -11.51 7.98 7.17
N SER A 99 -12.11 7.16 8.03
CA SER A 99 -12.23 7.44 9.46
C SER A 99 -11.90 6.15 10.21
N ASP A 100 -10.90 6.20 11.08
CA ASP A 100 -10.41 5.08 11.90
C ASP A 100 -10.64 3.68 11.27
N ASP A 101 -11.76 3.03 11.58
CA ASP A 101 -12.09 1.67 11.13
C ASP A 101 -13.11 1.62 9.98
N GLN A 102 -13.51 2.76 9.42
CA GLN A 102 -14.53 2.84 8.38
C GLN A 102 -14.03 3.60 7.15
N ILE A 103 -14.44 3.12 6.00
CA ILE A 103 -14.30 3.82 4.71
C ILE A 103 -15.68 4.32 4.31
N GLN A 104 -15.83 5.63 4.20
CA GLN A 104 -17.04 6.27 3.72
C GLN A 104 -16.90 6.50 2.21
N VAL A 105 -17.84 5.97 1.45
CA VAL A 105 -17.86 6.08 -0.01
C VAL A 105 -19.11 6.81 -0.46
N GLN A 106 -18.92 7.91 -1.15
CA GLN A 106 -19.98 8.60 -1.86
C GLN A 106 -19.95 8.16 -3.34
N SER A 107 -21.05 7.64 -3.83
CA SER A 107 -21.19 7.21 -5.22
C SER A 107 -22.48 7.73 -5.86
N THR A 108 -22.61 7.54 -7.17
CA THR A 108 -23.88 7.85 -7.88
C THR A 108 -25.02 6.93 -7.46
N GLY A 109 -24.73 5.78 -6.87
CA GLY A 109 -25.71 4.84 -6.31
C GLY A 109 -26.09 5.13 -4.85
N GLY A 110 -25.39 6.05 -4.17
CA GLY A 110 -25.63 6.43 -2.77
C GLY A 110 -24.40 6.48 -1.92
N ASN A 111 -24.60 6.57 -0.60
CA ASN A 111 -23.53 6.59 0.39
C ASN A 111 -23.38 5.19 1.00
N HIS A 112 -22.13 4.72 1.09
CA HIS A 112 -21.78 3.43 1.66
C HIS A 112 -20.78 3.62 2.79
N SER A 113 -20.91 2.79 3.84
CA SER A 113 -19.92 2.71 4.92
C SER A 113 -19.39 1.28 4.95
N ILE A 114 -18.10 1.11 4.74
CA ILE A 114 -17.45 -0.20 4.60
C ILE A 114 -16.40 -0.32 5.69
N ALA A 115 -16.37 -1.46 6.38
CA ALA A 115 -15.32 -1.69 7.37
C ALA A 115 -13.94 -1.71 6.69
N ARG A 116 -12.98 -0.95 7.23
CA ARG A 116 -11.63 -0.84 6.67
C ARG A 116 -10.94 -2.21 6.51
N ALA A 117 -11.18 -3.10 7.47
CA ALA A 117 -10.63 -4.46 7.45
C ALA A 117 -11.06 -5.27 6.21
N ASP A 118 -12.27 -5.05 5.70
CA ASP A 118 -12.84 -5.79 4.57
C ASP A 118 -12.26 -5.35 3.22
N VAL A 119 -11.68 -4.15 3.18
CA VAL A 119 -11.13 -3.55 1.96
C VAL A 119 -9.61 -3.40 1.97
N LEU A 120 -8.92 -3.98 2.94
CA LEU A 120 -7.45 -4.02 2.92
C LEU A 120 -6.93 -4.88 1.76
N GLN A 121 -5.78 -4.49 1.23
CA GLN A 121 -5.01 -5.34 0.31
C GLN A 121 -4.69 -6.68 0.99
N SER A 122 -4.69 -7.78 0.24
CA SER A 122 -4.50 -9.14 0.78
C SER A 122 -3.20 -9.25 1.59
N ASN A 123 -2.10 -8.74 1.07
CA ASN A 123 -0.81 -8.70 1.76
C ASN A 123 -0.81 -7.81 3.01
N CYS A 124 -1.68 -6.80 3.09
CA CYS A 124 -1.81 -5.94 4.26
C CYS A 124 -2.65 -6.59 5.37
N ARG A 125 -3.62 -7.43 5.02
CA ARG A 125 -4.43 -8.18 6.00
C ARG A 125 -3.57 -9.11 6.86
N VAL A 126 -2.57 -9.74 6.26
CA VAL A 126 -1.66 -10.69 6.94
C VAL A 126 -0.30 -10.07 7.30
N CYS A 127 -0.16 -8.74 7.20
CA CYS A 127 1.10 -8.05 7.47
C CYS A 127 1.40 -8.02 8.97
N ILE A 128 2.50 -8.65 9.38
CA ILE A 128 3.01 -8.66 10.75
C ILE A 128 4.05 -7.56 11.04
N ARG A 129 4.36 -6.71 10.07
CA ARG A 129 5.40 -5.67 10.17
C ARG A 129 4.85 -4.32 9.71
N ARG A 130 4.16 -3.65 10.62
CA ARG A 130 3.45 -2.39 10.35
C ARG A 130 4.28 -1.15 10.59
N ASN A 131 5.39 -1.30 11.32
CA ASN A 131 6.29 -0.19 11.63
C ASN A 131 7.58 -0.27 10.82
N PRO A 132 8.20 0.87 10.49
CA PRO A 132 9.49 0.91 9.83
C PRO A 132 10.59 0.25 10.66
N VAL A 133 11.45 -0.56 10.01
CA VAL A 133 12.60 -1.22 10.67
C VAL A 133 13.84 -0.34 10.68
N ILE A 134 13.88 0.69 9.84
CA ILE A 134 14.91 1.72 9.78
C ILE A 134 14.23 3.07 9.49
N HIS A 135 14.59 4.09 10.23
CA HIS A 135 14.14 5.47 10.05
C HIS A 135 15.13 6.44 10.71
N ASP A 136 15.06 7.68 10.34
CA ASP A 136 15.74 8.79 11.02
C ASP A 136 14.74 9.51 11.94
N GLU A 137 13.51 9.72 11.46
CA GLU A 137 12.40 10.35 12.17
C GLU A 137 11.13 9.53 11.99
N MET A 138 10.20 9.64 12.94
CA MET A 138 8.85 9.07 12.86
C MET A 138 7.79 10.17 12.84
N VAL A 139 6.80 10.06 11.97
CA VAL A 139 5.69 11.04 11.89
C VAL A 139 4.63 10.84 12.97
N ALA A 140 4.56 9.66 13.58
CA ALA A 140 3.61 9.30 14.62
C ALA A 140 4.14 8.16 15.48
N GLU A 141 3.46 7.89 16.61
CA GLU A 141 3.76 6.74 17.46
C GLU A 141 3.58 5.41 16.70
N PRO A 142 4.43 4.42 16.97
CA PRO A 142 4.31 3.08 16.38
C PRO A 142 2.93 2.47 16.63
N VAL A 143 2.38 1.80 15.60
CA VAL A 143 1.15 1.03 15.74
C VAL A 143 1.46 -0.39 16.24
N GLN A 144 0.46 -1.03 16.84
CA GLN A 144 0.60 -2.43 17.27
C GLN A 144 0.83 -3.34 16.08
N GLU A 145 1.86 -4.18 16.19
CA GLU A 145 2.12 -5.24 15.20
C GLU A 145 1.07 -6.35 15.32
N GLN A 146 0.72 -6.97 14.20
CA GLN A 146 -0.16 -8.14 14.21
C GLN A 146 0.67 -9.39 14.55
N THR A 147 0.23 -10.15 15.55
CA THR A 147 0.91 -11.38 15.98
C THR A 147 0.10 -12.64 15.68
N ASP A 148 -1.22 -12.51 15.56
CA ASP A 148 -2.16 -13.64 15.50
C ASP A 148 -2.68 -13.87 14.07
N VAL A 149 -1.89 -13.52 13.05
CA VAL A 149 -2.22 -13.73 11.64
C VAL A 149 -1.28 -14.74 11.00
N ASP A 150 -1.85 -15.67 10.26
CA ASP A 150 -1.08 -16.56 9.39
C ASP A 150 -0.72 -15.85 8.09
N GLN A 151 0.56 -15.52 7.92
CA GLN A 151 1.08 -14.84 6.74
C GLN A 151 0.95 -15.66 5.45
N PHE A 152 0.78 -16.97 5.58
CA PHE A 152 0.70 -17.91 4.47
C PHE A 152 -0.69 -18.51 4.28
N SER A 153 -1.71 -17.92 4.90
CA SER A 153 -3.09 -18.41 4.81
C SER A 153 -3.56 -18.57 3.36
N ASP A 154 -3.26 -17.60 2.50
CA ASP A 154 -3.63 -17.65 1.07
C ASP A 154 -2.86 -18.76 0.33
N VAL A 155 -1.59 -18.99 0.68
CA VAL A 155 -0.78 -20.09 0.12
C VAL A 155 -1.35 -21.43 0.56
N THR A 156 -1.62 -21.59 1.84
CA THR A 156 -2.22 -22.80 2.41
C THR A 156 -3.59 -23.11 1.77
N ALA A 157 -4.39 -22.06 1.52
CA ALA A 157 -5.66 -22.22 0.83
C ALA A 157 -5.48 -22.82 -0.59
N ILE A 158 -4.50 -22.30 -1.36
CA ILE A 158 -4.19 -22.83 -2.71
C ILE A 158 -3.57 -24.24 -2.64
N GLU A 159 -2.73 -24.53 -1.65
CA GLU A 159 -2.13 -25.84 -1.47
C GLU A 159 -3.17 -26.92 -1.15
N ASN A 160 -4.25 -26.56 -0.45
CA ASN A 160 -5.36 -27.45 -0.14
C ASN A 160 -6.35 -27.69 -1.30
N MET A 161 -6.27 -26.93 -2.38
CA MET A 161 -7.08 -27.13 -3.58
C MET A 161 -6.63 -28.37 -4.32
N SER A 162 -7.56 -29.08 -4.95
CA SER A 162 -7.28 -30.10 -5.96
C SER A 162 -6.59 -29.48 -7.19
N THR A 163 -6.05 -30.31 -8.06
CA THR A 163 -5.43 -29.85 -9.32
C THR A 163 -6.41 -29.07 -10.19
N ASP A 164 -7.65 -29.55 -10.28
CA ASP A 164 -8.68 -28.91 -11.12
C ASP A 164 -9.11 -27.55 -10.52
N GLU A 165 -9.29 -27.46 -9.21
CA GLU A 165 -9.60 -26.20 -8.52
C GLU A 165 -8.46 -25.17 -8.67
N ARG A 166 -7.19 -25.58 -8.56
CA ARG A 166 -6.04 -24.68 -8.80
C ARG A 166 -6.03 -24.17 -10.24
N TRP A 167 -6.37 -25.04 -11.18
CA TRP A 167 -6.42 -24.65 -12.59
C TRP A 167 -7.52 -23.63 -12.86
N GLN A 168 -8.72 -23.86 -12.30
CA GLN A 168 -9.82 -22.92 -12.38
C GLN A 168 -9.47 -21.58 -11.73
N PHE A 169 -8.90 -21.59 -10.53
CA PHE A 169 -8.43 -20.40 -9.84
C PHE A 169 -7.43 -19.60 -10.70
N PHE A 170 -6.48 -20.27 -11.34
CA PHE A 170 -5.52 -19.64 -12.24
C PHE A 170 -6.19 -19.01 -13.47
N GLU A 171 -7.14 -19.68 -14.08
CA GLU A 171 -7.90 -19.14 -15.22
C GLU A 171 -8.70 -17.90 -14.82
N GLU A 172 -9.35 -17.92 -13.67
CA GLU A 172 -10.08 -16.77 -13.13
C GLU A 172 -9.16 -15.55 -12.87
N LEU A 173 -7.97 -15.78 -12.35
CA LEU A 173 -6.97 -14.70 -12.15
C LEU A 173 -6.52 -14.09 -13.47
N LEU A 174 -6.45 -14.85 -14.54
CA LEU A 174 -6.03 -14.38 -15.85
C LEU A 174 -7.17 -13.80 -16.69
N ALA A 175 -8.43 -14.09 -16.36
CA ALA A 175 -9.59 -13.65 -17.13
C ALA A 175 -9.65 -12.13 -17.38
N PRO A 176 -9.25 -11.25 -16.42
CA PRO A 176 -9.21 -9.80 -16.65
C PRO A 176 -8.05 -9.35 -17.56
N CYS A 177 -7.13 -10.22 -17.92
CA CYS A 177 -5.94 -9.83 -18.69
C CYS A 177 -6.30 -9.44 -20.12
N ILE A 178 -6.08 -8.18 -20.49
CA ILE A 178 -6.33 -7.63 -21.83
C ILE A 178 -5.14 -7.78 -22.79
N ARG A 179 -4.07 -8.45 -22.36
CA ARG A 179 -2.84 -8.64 -23.14
C ARG A 179 -2.29 -7.33 -23.71
N CYS A 180 -2.10 -6.34 -22.84
CA CYS A 180 -1.67 -4.98 -23.22
C CYS A 180 -0.14 -4.84 -23.42
N TYR A 181 0.51 -5.77 -24.08
CA TYR A 181 1.98 -5.85 -24.29
C TYR A 181 2.71 -4.53 -24.27
#